data_9402d088d17a93a5b5e5b20c4811c117
#
_entry.id   9402d088d17a93a5b5e5b20c4811c117
#
_cell.length_a   1.000
_cell.length_b   1.000
_cell.length_c   1.000
_cell.angle_alpha   90.00
_cell.angle_beta   90.00
_cell.angle_gamma   90.00
#
_symmetry.space_group_name_H-M   'P 1'
#
loop_
_entity.id
_entity.type
_entity.pdbx_description
1 polymer ?
#
loop_
_entity_poly.entity_id
_entity_poly.type
_entity_poly.pdbx_seq_one_letter_code
_entity_poly.pdbx_strand_id
1 'polypeptide(L)'
;VWNSRDIEVTPGARCSGSQISASSTLDDAEPVVRLASRLDRAHHVTMTRDAFAPGNTLVRECLAGRDALVVMSPSVHRLYGPRIKDYFADAADVRFMTLRRTEASKSLDGVVEVTERAAAVGLRRTSPIVAVGGGVCTDISGLAAALHRRGVPHLNVPTTLVGLVDAGIGTKNAVNHGRRKSALGTFHPPEHTVLDIDFLGTLPRRQLANGLAEIIKLAVVKDRPLFEILTRYGMRLVDSGFRKPVRAAEEIVRRAAVGMLAELARNQFEIADFRRKVDFGHTFSPHIEVASGHSVLHGEAVAMDIALSAQIAHTLGLLVDADLERILTMLEAAGLALTWPGLSADALAATLPSIVEHRNGDLHLVVPTGIGTCEFLGADDISTALLRSSMATLTRRTCGDEAPSVRRQTVSTSGGQ
;
A
#
# COMPACT_ATOMS: atom_id res chain seq x y z
N VAL A 1 -29.39 5.84 -3.04
CA VAL A 1 -29.14 6.98 -2.15
C VAL A 1 -28.17 6.48 -1.10
N TRP A 2 -26.89 6.80 -1.27
CA TRP A 2 -25.82 6.48 -0.31
C TRP A 2 -25.86 7.50 0.82
N ASN A 3 -26.07 7.03 2.05
CA ASN A 3 -25.72 7.80 3.23
C ASN A 3 -24.19 7.75 3.36
N SER A 4 -23.55 8.90 3.26
CA SER A 4 -22.13 9.07 3.62
C SER A 4 -21.94 8.54 5.05
N ARG A 5 -21.30 7.40 5.20
CA ARG A 5 -20.88 6.90 6.50
C ARG A 5 -19.38 7.20 6.61
N ASP A 6 -19.09 8.23 7.38
CA ASP A 6 -17.72 8.56 7.77
C ASP A 6 -17.11 7.36 8.50
N ILE A 7 -15.90 6.99 8.07
CA ILE A 7 -15.07 6.03 8.79
C ILE A 7 -14.34 6.83 9.86
N GLU A 8 -14.99 6.99 11.01
CA GLU A 8 -14.39 7.65 12.17
C GLU A 8 -13.51 6.64 12.92
N VAL A 9 -12.19 6.79 12.78
CA VAL A 9 -11.24 6.15 13.70
C VAL A 9 -10.99 7.14 14.82
N THR A 10 -11.64 6.93 15.95
CA THR A 10 -11.56 7.81 17.11
C THR A 10 -10.15 7.76 17.71
N PRO A 11 -9.38 8.87 17.74
CA PRO A 11 -8.16 8.95 18.52
C PRO A 11 -8.52 9.11 20.00
N GLY A 12 -7.88 8.30 20.86
CA GLY A 12 -8.04 8.46 22.30
C GLY A 12 -7.60 9.84 22.79
N ALA A 13 -8.47 10.50 23.53
CA ALA A 13 -8.30 11.63 24.44
C ALA A 13 -7.65 12.93 23.90
N ARG A 14 -8.44 13.98 23.89
CA ARG A 14 -8.01 15.38 23.72
C ARG A 14 -7.11 15.81 24.87
N CYS A 15 -5.98 16.43 24.55
CA CYS A 15 -5.29 17.37 25.44
C CYS A 15 -4.83 18.56 24.64
N SER A 16 -5.38 19.72 24.93
CA SER A 16 -4.93 21.01 24.46
C SER A 16 -3.87 21.58 25.41
N GLY A 17 -2.77 22.07 24.87
CA GLY A 17 -1.84 22.91 25.60
C GLY A 17 -0.38 22.50 25.54
N SER A 18 0.48 23.45 25.17
CA SER A 18 1.92 23.34 25.42
C SER A 18 2.18 23.63 26.91
N GLN A 19 2.87 22.77 27.61
CA GLN A 19 3.30 23.03 28.99
C GLN A 19 4.81 23.33 28.99
N ILE A 20 5.17 24.44 29.61
CA ILE A 20 6.55 24.77 29.95
C ILE A 20 6.68 24.47 31.44
N SER A 21 7.54 23.54 31.82
CA SER A 21 7.90 23.30 33.21
C SER A 21 9.36 23.67 33.39
N ALA A 22 9.62 24.59 34.32
CA ALA A 22 10.94 24.88 34.84
C ALA A 22 11.03 24.24 36.24
N SER A 23 11.96 23.29 36.46
CA SER A 23 12.28 22.81 37.82
C SER A 23 13.53 23.56 38.29
N SER A 24 13.39 24.38 39.32
CA SER A 24 14.52 24.90 40.07
C SER A 24 14.61 24.11 41.37
N THR A 25 15.41 23.06 41.42
CA THR A 25 15.97 22.54 42.67
C THR A 25 17.37 23.12 42.83
N LEU A 26 17.60 23.74 43.98
CA LEU A 26 18.86 24.45 44.35
C LEU A 26 20.00 23.48 44.72
N ASP A 27 20.14 22.37 44.01
CA ASP A 27 21.33 21.52 44.08
C ASP A 27 21.99 21.49 42.70
N ASP A 28 23.25 21.72 42.64
CA ASP A 28 24.27 21.82 41.59
C ASP A 28 23.98 21.24 40.17
N ALA A 29 22.75 21.09 39.77
CA ALA A 29 22.34 20.69 38.43
C ALA A 29 22.05 21.92 37.55
N GLU A 30 22.64 21.94 36.37
CA GLU A 30 22.37 22.97 35.38
C GLU A 30 20.84 23.13 35.13
N PRO A 31 20.32 24.36 35.02
CA PRO A 31 18.90 24.59 34.86
C PRO A 31 18.41 24.00 33.52
N VAL A 32 17.63 22.95 33.59
CA VAL A 32 17.03 22.32 32.40
C VAL A 32 15.63 22.90 32.17
N VAL A 33 15.44 23.58 31.03
CA VAL A 33 14.12 23.98 30.55
C VAL A 33 13.57 22.90 29.65
N ARG A 34 12.48 22.25 30.05
CA ARG A 34 11.77 21.23 29.28
C ARG A 34 10.56 21.85 28.58
N LEU A 35 10.56 21.83 27.24
CA LEU A 35 9.39 22.14 26.44
C LEU A 35 8.74 20.84 25.96
N ALA A 36 7.50 20.61 26.35
CA ALA A 36 6.66 19.53 25.81
C ALA A 36 5.56 20.14 24.93
N SER A 37 5.46 19.67 23.69
CA SER A 37 4.42 20.10 22.77
C SER A 37 3.67 18.87 22.21
N ARG A 38 2.38 19.04 21.97
CA ARG A 38 1.51 18.01 21.37
C ARG A 38 0.85 18.61 20.13
N LEU A 39 0.88 17.86 19.02
CA LEU A 39 0.22 18.23 17.79
C LEU A 39 -0.88 17.20 17.50
N ASP A 40 -2.14 17.62 17.60
CA ASP A 40 -3.28 16.79 17.23
C ASP A 40 -3.59 16.98 15.73
N ARG A 41 -3.65 15.88 14.98
CA ARG A 41 -4.01 15.87 13.56
C ARG A 41 -5.11 14.83 13.34
N ALA A 42 -6.20 15.24 12.69
CA ALA A 42 -7.25 14.36 12.23
C ALA A 42 -7.00 14.00 10.75
N HIS A 43 -7.22 12.76 10.38
CA HIS A 43 -7.24 12.27 9.02
C HIS A 43 -8.64 11.72 8.73
N HIS A 44 -9.35 12.35 7.81
CA HIS A 44 -10.69 11.93 7.40
C HIS A 44 -10.63 11.14 6.10
N VAL A 45 -11.14 9.92 6.12
CA VAL A 45 -11.21 9.06 4.92
C VAL A 45 -12.67 8.86 4.56
N THR A 46 -13.10 9.40 3.42
CA THR A 46 -14.50 9.39 2.99
C THR A 46 -14.63 8.67 1.64
N MET A 47 -15.56 7.72 1.56
CA MET A 47 -15.90 7.05 0.30
C MET A 47 -17.01 7.81 -0.42
N THR A 48 -16.85 7.97 -1.73
CA THR A 48 -17.83 8.60 -2.60
C THR A 48 -17.90 7.91 -3.95
N ARG A 49 -18.80 8.38 -4.79
CA ARG A 49 -18.89 8.03 -6.21
C ARG A 49 -18.82 9.32 -7.00
N ASP A 50 -18.10 9.26 -8.10
CA ASP A 50 -18.02 10.35 -9.06
C ASP A 50 -17.59 11.68 -8.41
N ALA A 51 -16.44 11.64 -7.70
CA ALA A 51 -15.92 12.72 -6.83
C ALA A 51 -15.86 14.11 -7.49
N PHE A 52 -15.70 14.16 -8.81
CA PHE A 52 -15.64 15.40 -9.59
C PHE A 52 -16.89 15.63 -10.45
N ALA A 53 -18.04 15.02 -10.11
CA ALA A 53 -19.31 15.39 -10.72
C ALA A 53 -19.76 16.79 -10.24
N PRO A 54 -20.46 17.57 -11.07
CA PRO A 54 -20.95 18.90 -10.67
C PRO A 54 -21.79 18.90 -9.40
N GLY A 55 -22.58 17.83 -9.17
CA GLY A 55 -23.44 17.67 -8.00
C GLY A 55 -22.74 17.08 -6.77
N ASN A 56 -21.49 16.63 -6.87
CA ASN A 56 -20.71 16.11 -5.73
C ASN A 56 -19.89 17.25 -5.12
N THR A 57 -20.18 17.65 -3.89
CA THR A 57 -19.53 18.80 -3.22
C THR A 57 -18.33 18.40 -2.36
N LEU A 58 -18.13 17.09 -2.13
CA LEU A 58 -17.22 16.58 -1.12
C LEU A 58 -15.78 17.14 -1.22
N VAL A 59 -15.16 17.12 -2.40
CA VAL A 59 -13.77 17.60 -2.54
C VAL A 59 -13.70 19.12 -2.30
N ARG A 60 -14.72 19.88 -2.73
CA ARG A 60 -14.80 21.33 -2.45
C ARG A 60 -15.01 21.61 -0.96
N GLU A 61 -15.83 20.82 -0.29
CA GLU A 61 -16.02 20.90 1.17
C GLU A 61 -14.72 20.61 1.92
N CYS A 62 -13.93 19.62 1.49
CA CYS A 62 -12.61 19.34 2.06
C CYS A 62 -11.64 20.53 1.89
N LEU A 63 -11.76 21.33 0.82
CA LEU A 63 -10.98 22.56 0.67
C LEU A 63 -11.44 23.68 1.62
N ALA A 64 -12.67 23.67 2.08
CA ALA A 64 -13.24 24.68 2.98
C ALA A 64 -13.00 26.12 2.49
N GLY A 65 -13.13 26.37 1.19
CA GLY A 65 -12.91 27.69 0.58
C GLY A 65 -11.44 28.14 0.49
N ARG A 66 -10.49 27.27 0.82
CA ARG A 66 -9.04 27.57 0.72
C ARG A 66 -8.57 27.49 -0.73
N ASP A 67 -7.57 28.29 -1.07
CA ASP A 67 -6.81 28.09 -2.31
C ASP A 67 -6.13 26.72 -2.28
N ALA A 68 -5.84 26.16 -3.46
CA ALA A 68 -5.21 24.84 -3.53
C ALA A 68 -4.31 24.70 -4.76
N LEU A 69 -3.31 23.82 -4.65
CA LEU A 69 -2.57 23.29 -5.79
C LEU A 69 -2.99 21.84 -6.05
N VAL A 70 -3.67 21.60 -7.17
CA VAL A 70 -4.06 20.27 -7.62
C VAL A 70 -2.94 19.66 -8.48
N VAL A 71 -2.36 18.58 -7.98
CA VAL A 71 -1.30 17.82 -8.62
C VAL A 71 -1.91 16.55 -9.23
N MET A 72 -1.82 16.40 -10.55
CA MET A 72 -2.40 15.27 -11.27
C MET A 72 -1.30 14.39 -11.88
N SER A 73 -1.49 13.07 -11.88
CA SER A 73 -0.69 12.19 -12.72
C SER A 73 -1.03 12.42 -14.21
N PRO A 74 -0.12 12.07 -15.17
CA PRO A 74 -0.37 12.30 -16.60
C PRO A 74 -1.62 11.59 -17.12
N SER A 75 -1.90 10.39 -16.65
CA SER A 75 -3.11 9.63 -17.03
C SER A 75 -4.38 10.29 -16.50
N VAL A 76 -4.37 10.76 -15.25
CA VAL A 76 -5.49 11.51 -14.67
C VAL A 76 -5.72 12.82 -15.44
N HIS A 77 -4.66 13.58 -15.72
CA HIS A 77 -4.78 14.81 -16.50
C HIS A 77 -5.39 14.56 -17.88
N ARG A 78 -4.96 13.49 -18.56
CA ARG A 78 -5.50 13.14 -19.88
C ARG A 78 -6.97 12.71 -19.84
N LEU A 79 -7.34 11.87 -18.84
CA LEU A 79 -8.67 11.26 -18.78
C LEU A 79 -9.71 12.15 -18.10
N TYR A 80 -9.30 12.88 -17.07
CA TYR A 80 -10.19 13.60 -16.18
C TYR A 80 -9.86 15.09 -16.03
N GLY A 81 -8.75 15.56 -16.61
CA GLY A 81 -8.26 16.94 -16.45
C GLY A 81 -9.29 18.02 -16.77
N PRO A 82 -9.99 17.99 -17.92
CA PRO A 82 -11.06 18.95 -18.21
C PRO A 82 -12.13 18.94 -17.13
N ARG A 83 -12.68 17.78 -16.81
CA ARG A 83 -13.72 17.62 -15.78
C ARG A 83 -13.28 18.12 -14.39
N ILE A 84 -12.03 17.83 -13.97
CA ILE A 84 -11.49 18.31 -12.69
C ILE A 84 -11.37 19.83 -12.70
N LYS A 85 -10.95 20.45 -13.79
CA LYS A 85 -10.87 21.89 -13.93
C LYS A 85 -12.26 22.55 -13.88
N ASP A 86 -13.22 21.98 -14.62
CA ASP A 86 -14.61 22.47 -14.64
C ASP A 86 -15.25 22.34 -13.25
N TYR A 87 -14.97 21.26 -12.52
CA TYR A 87 -15.44 21.06 -11.14
C TYR A 87 -14.99 22.21 -10.20
N PHE A 88 -13.81 22.77 -10.41
CA PHE A 88 -13.26 23.87 -9.61
C PHE A 88 -13.44 25.25 -10.25
N ALA A 89 -14.18 25.39 -11.35
CA ALA A 89 -14.29 26.67 -12.07
C ALA A 89 -14.82 27.81 -11.20
N ASP A 90 -15.79 27.49 -10.34
CA ASP A 90 -16.41 28.46 -9.41
C ASP A 90 -15.80 28.42 -7.97
N ALA A 91 -14.72 27.67 -7.79
CA ALA A 91 -14.05 27.56 -6.49
C ALA A 91 -13.05 28.71 -6.30
N ALA A 92 -12.54 28.85 -5.07
CA ALA A 92 -11.42 29.71 -4.75
C ALA A 92 -10.21 29.45 -5.66
N ASP A 93 -9.14 30.22 -5.53
CA ASP A 93 -7.98 30.17 -6.42
C ASP A 93 -7.28 28.79 -6.47
N VAL A 94 -7.81 27.89 -7.32
CA VAL A 94 -7.28 26.54 -7.53
C VAL A 94 -6.34 26.54 -8.74
N ARG A 95 -5.10 26.14 -8.49
CA ARG A 95 -4.06 26.01 -9.51
C ARG A 95 -3.78 24.54 -9.81
N PHE A 96 -3.31 24.24 -11.01
CA PHE A 96 -3.11 22.87 -11.49
C PHE A 96 -1.68 22.67 -11.95
N MET A 97 -1.19 21.42 -11.76
CA MET A 97 0.02 20.92 -12.39
C MET A 97 -0.11 19.44 -12.74
N THR A 98 0.71 19.01 -13.68
CA THR A 98 0.84 17.59 -14.05
C THR A 98 2.22 17.09 -13.64
N LEU A 99 2.27 16.17 -12.71
CA LEU A 99 3.49 15.57 -12.20
C LEU A 99 3.89 14.38 -13.10
N ARG A 100 4.92 14.55 -13.92
CA ARG A 100 5.39 13.54 -14.88
C ARG A 100 6.46 12.64 -14.26
N ARG A 101 6.05 11.77 -13.32
CA ARG A 101 6.94 10.83 -12.62
C ARG A 101 6.36 9.41 -12.66
N THR A 102 7.27 8.43 -12.66
CA THR A 102 6.99 7.00 -12.54
C THR A 102 7.66 6.48 -11.28
N GLU A 103 7.47 5.19 -10.92
CA GLU A 103 8.17 4.61 -9.77
C GLU A 103 9.69 4.70 -9.91
N ALA A 104 10.23 4.45 -11.11
CA ALA A 104 11.67 4.56 -11.37
C ALA A 104 12.22 6.01 -11.24
N SER A 105 11.38 7.02 -11.40
CA SER A 105 11.74 8.44 -11.27
C SER A 105 11.12 9.12 -10.03
N LYS A 106 10.63 8.34 -9.08
CA LYS A 106 10.10 8.81 -7.80
C LYS A 106 11.24 9.25 -6.89
N SER A 107 11.67 10.50 -7.02
CA SER A 107 12.84 11.08 -6.36
C SER A 107 12.54 12.44 -5.75
N LEU A 108 13.51 13.02 -5.03
CA LEU A 108 13.42 14.38 -4.50
C LEU A 108 13.19 15.42 -5.60
N ASP A 109 13.65 15.20 -6.84
CA ASP A 109 13.40 16.14 -7.93
C ASP A 109 11.90 16.35 -8.18
N GLY A 110 11.09 15.29 -8.05
CA GLY A 110 9.64 15.43 -8.14
C GLY A 110 9.05 16.24 -6.98
N VAL A 111 9.62 16.11 -5.79
CA VAL A 111 9.21 16.89 -4.61
C VAL A 111 9.58 18.37 -4.79
N VAL A 112 10.80 18.65 -5.29
CA VAL A 112 11.24 20.00 -5.60
C VAL A 112 10.32 20.64 -6.65
N GLU A 113 10.01 19.91 -7.75
CA GLU A 113 9.10 20.37 -8.81
C GLU A 113 7.71 20.80 -8.25
N VAL A 114 7.14 20.02 -7.32
CA VAL A 114 5.86 20.38 -6.69
C VAL A 114 6.01 21.59 -5.75
N THR A 115 7.10 21.65 -4.96
CA THR A 115 7.33 22.78 -4.04
C THR A 115 7.63 24.07 -4.77
N GLU A 116 8.37 24.05 -5.87
CA GLU A 116 8.62 25.20 -6.73
C GLU A 116 7.31 25.71 -7.35
N ARG A 117 6.46 24.79 -7.84
CA ARG A 117 5.14 25.16 -8.35
C ARG A 117 4.27 25.77 -7.27
N ALA A 118 4.25 25.20 -6.07
CA ALA A 118 3.52 25.75 -4.91
C ALA A 118 4.00 27.17 -4.55
N ALA A 119 5.30 27.40 -4.58
CA ALA A 119 5.89 28.71 -4.37
C ALA A 119 5.53 29.72 -5.47
N ALA A 120 5.64 29.31 -6.74
CA ALA A 120 5.35 30.16 -7.91
C ALA A 120 3.87 30.60 -7.97
N VAL A 121 2.94 29.78 -7.47
CA VAL A 121 1.52 30.16 -7.38
C VAL A 121 1.16 30.88 -6.06
N GLY A 122 2.13 31.14 -5.20
CA GLY A 122 1.91 31.82 -3.93
C GLY A 122 1.11 31.01 -2.91
N LEU A 123 1.20 29.66 -2.94
CA LEU A 123 0.42 28.79 -2.06
C LEU A 123 0.64 29.15 -0.59
N ARG A 124 -0.44 29.47 0.12
CA ARG A 124 -0.39 29.90 1.53
C ARG A 124 -0.14 28.71 2.46
N ARG A 125 0.30 28.97 3.68
CA ARG A 125 0.59 27.92 4.67
C ARG A 125 -0.65 27.08 5.05
N THR A 126 -1.83 27.64 4.93
CA THR A 126 -3.11 26.97 5.22
C THR A 126 -3.74 26.31 4.00
N SER A 127 -3.18 26.53 2.81
CA SER A 127 -3.73 26.04 1.54
C SER A 127 -3.20 24.63 1.23
N PRO A 128 -4.07 23.68 0.91
CA PRO A 128 -3.63 22.30 0.69
C PRO A 128 -3.00 22.06 -0.68
N ILE A 129 -2.11 21.06 -0.73
CA ILE A 129 -1.74 20.36 -1.95
C ILE A 129 -2.70 19.19 -2.11
N VAL A 130 -3.41 19.13 -3.24
CA VAL A 130 -4.37 18.04 -3.57
C VAL A 130 -3.74 17.10 -4.56
N ALA A 131 -3.48 15.87 -4.16
CA ALA A 131 -2.93 14.83 -5.03
C ALA A 131 -4.07 14.03 -5.69
N VAL A 132 -4.17 14.05 -7.02
CA VAL A 132 -5.11 13.24 -7.77
C VAL A 132 -4.34 12.25 -8.65
N GLY A 133 -4.18 11.01 -8.18
CA GLY A 133 -3.32 10.04 -8.85
C GLY A 133 -3.12 8.74 -8.10
N GLY A 134 -2.19 7.92 -8.57
CA GLY A 134 -1.73 6.72 -7.86
C GLY A 134 -0.64 7.03 -6.83
N GLY A 135 -0.09 5.99 -6.17
CA GLY A 135 0.88 6.09 -5.08
C GLY A 135 2.07 7.02 -5.35
N VAL A 136 2.64 7.01 -6.55
CA VAL A 136 3.74 7.94 -6.92
C VAL A 136 3.31 9.41 -6.77
N CYS A 137 2.08 9.72 -7.21
CA CYS A 137 1.55 11.08 -7.13
C CYS A 137 1.24 11.48 -5.69
N THR A 138 0.60 10.59 -4.92
CA THR A 138 0.27 10.87 -3.51
C THR A 138 1.51 11.01 -2.65
N ASP A 139 2.51 10.14 -2.81
CA ASP A 139 3.74 10.18 -2.02
C ASP A 139 4.57 11.44 -2.29
N ILE A 140 4.80 11.77 -3.56
CA ILE A 140 5.56 12.98 -3.93
C ILE A 140 4.83 14.23 -3.46
N SER A 141 3.51 14.31 -3.65
CA SER A 141 2.71 15.47 -3.24
C SER A 141 2.64 15.61 -1.72
N GLY A 142 2.49 14.49 -1.00
CA GLY A 142 2.47 14.48 0.47
C GLY A 142 3.82 14.87 1.06
N LEU A 143 4.94 14.39 0.48
CA LEU A 143 6.28 14.81 0.91
C LEU A 143 6.54 16.29 0.57
N ALA A 144 6.10 16.77 -0.59
CA ALA A 144 6.17 18.18 -0.93
C ALA A 144 5.35 19.05 0.04
N ALA A 145 4.15 18.58 0.42
CA ALA A 145 3.33 19.26 1.42
C ALA A 145 4.03 19.32 2.79
N ALA A 146 4.68 18.23 3.20
CA ALA A 146 5.43 18.19 4.45
C ALA A 146 6.61 19.17 4.48
N LEU A 147 7.29 19.35 3.33
CA LEU A 147 8.49 20.19 3.24
C LEU A 147 8.17 21.67 2.93
N HIS A 148 7.15 21.93 2.11
CA HIS A 148 6.77 23.29 1.74
C HIS A 148 6.37 24.08 2.98
N ARG A 149 7.05 25.24 3.23
CA ARG A 149 6.82 26.12 4.40
C ARG A 149 6.84 25.39 5.76
N ARG A 150 7.56 24.28 5.90
CA ARG A 150 7.64 23.38 7.09
C ARG A 150 6.32 22.69 7.41
N GLY A 151 5.52 22.40 6.40
CA GLY A 151 4.26 21.69 6.47
C GLY A 151 3.07 22.57 6.06
N VAL A 152 2.43 22.17 4.96
CA VAL A 152 1.11 22.65 4.55
C VAL A 152 0.15 21.47 4.56
N PRO A 153 -1.16 21.70 4.64
CA PRO A 153 -2.14 20.62 4.51
C PRO A 153 -2.00 19.87 3.19
N HIS A 154 -2.37 18.60 3.16
CA HIS A 154 -2.57 17.91 1.89
C HIS A 154 -3.83 17.05 1.91
N LEU A 155 -4.31 16.73 0.71
CA LEU A 155 -5.52 15.98 0.47
C LEU A 155 -5.26 14.97 -0.64
N ASN A 156 -5.66 13.72 -0.43
CA ASN A 156 -5.51 12.67 -1.42
C ASN A 156 -6.83 12.32 -2.09
N VAL A 157 -6.81 12.21 -3.43
CA VAL A 157 -7.86 11.59 -4.24
C VAL A 157 -7.18 10.47 -5.03
N PRO A 158 -6.95 9.31 -4.41
CA PRO A 158 -6.27 8.21 -5.07
C PRO A 158 -7.12 7.65 -6.20
N THR A 159 -6.47 7.34 -7.33
CA THR A 159 -7.15 6.89 -8.56
C THR A 159 -6.74 5.48 -8.98
N THR A 160 -5.95 4.79 -8.15
CA THR A 160 -5.54 3.39 -8.35
C THR A 160 -6.03 2.53 -7.19
N LEU A 161 -6.22 1.23 -7.41
CA LEU A 161 -6.68 0.34 -6.35
C LEU A 161 -5.69 0.29 -5.17
N VAL A 162 -4.37 0.23 -5.43
CA VAL A 162 -3.33 0.37 -4.37
C VAL A 162 -3.51 1.68 -3.60
N GLY A 163 -3.77 2.78 -4.33
CA GLY A 163 -3.98 4.09 -3.69
C GLY A 163 -5.21 4.13 -2.80
N LEU A 164 -6.30 3.45 -3.19
CA LEU A 164 -7.56 3.42 -2.42
C LEU A 164 -7.44 2.62 -1.13
N VAL A 165 -6.58 1.59 -1.07
CA VAL A 165 -6.58 0.64 0.06
C VAL A 165 -5.29 0.66 0.87
N ASP A 166 -4.24 1.36 0.41
CA ASP A 166 -2.93 1.42 1.05
C ASP A 166 -2.30 2.81 0.92
N ALA A 167 -1.60 3.11 -0.17
CA ALA A 167 -0.72 4.28 -0.29
C ALA A 167 -1.44 5.63 -0.13
N GLY A 168 -2.69 5.76 -0.57
CA GLY A 168 -3.44 7.02 -0.48
C GLY A 168 -4.08 7.28 0.88
N ILE A 169 -4.23 6.23 1.71
CA ILE A 169 -4.79 6.33 3.06
C ILE A 169 -3.72 6.21 4.14
N GLY A 170 -2.46 5.99 3.75
CA GLY A 170 -1.32 5.93 4.64
C GLY A 170 -0.89 7.31 5.13
N THR A 171 -0.02 7.30 6.14
CA THR A 171 0.58 8.52 6.72
C THR A 171 2.00 8.76 6.23
N LYS A 172 2.57 7.75 5.58
CA LYS A 172 3.93 7.78 5.05
C LYS A 172 3.95 8.41 3.67
N ASN A 173 4.89 9.32 3.48
CA ASN A 173 5.18 9.93 2.18
C ASN A 173 6.68 9.82 1.94
N ALA A 174 7.09 9.08 0.92
CA ALA A 174 8.49 8.79 0.68
C ALA A 174 8.85 8.73 -0.80
N VAL A 175 10.13 8.96 -1.08
CA VAL A 175 10.73 8.84 -2.42
C VAL A 175 11.97 7.96 -2.39
N ASN A 176 12.33 7.45 -3.55
CA ASN A 176 13.48 6.59 -3.74
C ASN A 176 14.77 7.42 -3.73
N HIS A 177 15.87 6.85 -3.25
CA HIS A 177 17.19 7.45 -3.30
C HIS A 177 18.26 6.42 -3.64
N GLY A 178 18.95 6.65 -4.73
CA GLY A 178 19.89 5.69 -5.27
C GLY A 178 19.20 4.36 -5.60
N ARG A 179 19.67 3.27 -5.01
CA ARG A 179 19.08 1.92 -5.16
C ARG A 179 18.12 1.55 -4.03
N ARG A 180 17.79 2.48 -3.14
CA ARG A 180 16.92 2.22 -1.99
C ARG A 180 15.52 2.76 -2.25
N LYS A 181 14.52 1.88 -2.20
CA LYS A 181 13.10 2.25 -2.28
C LYS A 181 12.69 3.00 -1.00
N SER A 182 11.90 4.06 -1.17
CA SER A 182 11.29 4.84 -0.07
C SER A 182 12.27 5.28 1.03
N ALA A 183 13.53 5.57 0.64
CA ALA A 183 14.60 5.87 1.59
C ALA A 183 14.52 7.26 2.21
N LEU A 184 13.87 8.21 1.56
CA LEU A 184 13.70 9.58 2.04
C LEU A 184 12.22 9.90 2.17
N GLY A 185 11.77 10.19 3.38
CA GLY A 185 10.36 10.41 3.62
C GLY A 185 10.05 10.98 5.00
N THR A 186 8.75 11.13 5.24
CA THR A 186 8.21 11.62 6.50
C THR A 186 6.83 11.03 6.78
N PHE A 187 6.42 11.09 8.03
CA PHE A 187 5.04 10.88 8.44
C PHE A 187 4.29 12.21 8.36
N HIS A 188 3.48 12.37 7.34
CA HIS A 188 2.64 13.55 7.14
C HIS A 188 1.24 13.10 6.70
N PRO A 189 0.35 12.81 7.65
CA PRO A 189 -1.00 12.35 7.33
C PRO A 189 -1.77 13.39 6.53
N PRO A 190 -2.55 12.99 5.50
CA PRO A 190 -3.46 13.90 4.81
C PRO A 190 -4.57 14.37 5.75
N GLU A 191 -5.08 15.59 5.58
CA GLU A 191 -6.29 16.05 6.26
C GLU A 191 -7.50 15.23 5.78
N HIS A 192 -7.58 15.02 4.47
CA HIS A 192 -8.66 14.24 3.86
C HIS A 192 -8.12 13.28 2.80
N THR A 193 -8.71 12.10 2.75
CA THR A 193 -8.60 11.18 1.62
C THR A 193 -9.98 10.86 1.09
N VAL A 194 -10.22 11.15 -0.18
CA VAL A 194 -11.49 10.89 -0.87
C VAL A 194 -11.34 9.64 -1.74
N LEU A 195 -12.00 8.57 -1.34
CA LEU A 195 -11.99 7.28 -2.04
C LEU A 195 -13.13 7.21 -3.04
N ASP A 196 -12.82 7.24 -4.33
CA ASP A 196 -13.78 7.11 -5.41
C ASP A 196 -13.43 5.89 -6.28
N ILE A 197 -14.26 4.85 -6.18
CA ILE A 197 -14.07 3.60 -6.92
C ILE A 197 -14.34 3.74 -8.43
N ASP A 198 -14.97 4.81 -8.88
CA ASP A 198 -15.27 5.00 -10.32
C ASP A 198 -14.01 5.23 -11.16
N PHE A 199 -12.92 5.74 -10.55
CA PHE A 199 -11.63 5.82 -11.22
C PHE A 199 -11.09 4.46 -11.65
N LEU A 200 -11.41 3.39 -10.92
CA LEU A 200 -10.93 2.03 -11.21
C LEU A 200 -11.40 1.54 -12.58
N GLY A 201 -12.53 2.05 -13.07
CA GLY A 201 -13.10 1.67 -14.36
C GLY A 201 -12.24 2.02 -15.58
N THR A 202 -11.22 2.85 -15.43
CA THR A 202 -10.28 3.21 -16.51
C THR A 202 -8.89 2.61 -16.33
N LEU A 203 -8.68 1.84 -15.26
CA LEU A 203 -7.40 1.20 -15.02
C LEU A 203 -7.21 -0.04 -15.90
N PRO A 204 -6.01 -0.26 -16.43
CA PRO A 204 -5.64 -1.54 -17.04
C PRO A 204 -5.80 -2.70 -16.04
N ARG A 205 -6.18 -3.88 -16.53
CA ARG A 205 -6.36 -5.10 -15.72
C ARG A 205 -5.15 -5.39 -14.82
N ARG A 206 -3.92 -5.23 -15.34
CA ARG A 206 -2.67 -5.39 -14.58
C ARG A 206 -2.60 -4.48 -13.36
N GLN A 207 -3.06 -3.24 -13.46
CA GLN A 207 -3.09 -2.28 -12.34
C GLN A 207 -4.18 -2.63 -11.31
N LEU A 208 -5.28 -3.21 -11.74
CA LEU A 208 -6.31 -3.72 -10.83
C LEU A 208 -5.80 -4.95 -10.07
N ALA A 209 -5.16 -5.90 -10.76
CA ALA A 209 -4.53 -7.06 -10.14
C ALA A 209 -3.45 -6.63 -9.13
N ASN A 210 -2.63 -5.65 -9.50
CA ASN A 210 -1.62 -5.03 -8.64
C ASN A 210 -2.22 -4.51 -7.31
N GLY A 211 -3.35 -3.82 -7.36
CA GLY A 211 -4.03 -3.36 -6.13
C GLY A 211 -4.76 -4.48 -5.39
N LEU A 212 -5.22 -5.52 -6.10
CA LEU A 212 -5.89 -6.66 -5.49
C LEU A 212 -4.94 -7.45 -4.57
N ALA A 213 -3.64 -7.49 -4.88
CA ALA A 213 -2.64 -8.12 -4.03
C ALA A 213 -2.64 -7.54 -2.59
N GLU A 214 -2.77 -6.21 -2.45
CA GLU A 214 -2.86 -5.54 -1.16
C GLU A 214 -4.14 -5.90 -0.39
N ILE A 215 -5.24 -6.10 -1.11
CA ILE A 215 -6.49 -6.52 -0.50
C ILE A 215 -6.41 -8.00 -0.07
N ILE A 216 -5.81 -8.86 -0.90
CA ILE A 216 -5.57 -10.28 -0.58
C ILE A 216 -4.67 -10.38 0.66
N LYS A 217 -3.61 -9.57 0.74
CA LYS A 217 -2.74 -9.46 1.91
C LYS A 217 -3.54 -9.31 3.20
N LEU A 218 -4.39 -8.29 3.27
CA LEU A 218 -5.23 -8.01 4.44
C LEU A 218 -6.23 -9.15 4.72
N ALA A 219 -6.85 -9.69 3.68
CA ALA A 219 -7.83 -10.77 3.77
C ALA A 219 -7.22 -12.03 4.39
N VAL A 220 -6.00 -12.39 3.98
CA VAL A 220 -5.30 -13.60 4.45
C VAL A 220 -4.93 -13.48 5.92
N VAL A 221 -4.38 -12.34 6.38
CA VAL A 221 -3.82 -12.25 7.74
C VAL A 221 -4.77 -11.67 8.78
N LYS A 222 -5.93 -11.12 8.36
CA LYS A 222 -6.76 -10.33 9.28
C LYS A 222 -8.26 -10.44 9.05
N ASP A 223 -8.75 -10.58 7.83
CA ASP A 223 -10.18 -10.46 7.51
C ASP A 223 -10.68 -11.64 6.66
N ARG A 224 -11.04 -12.75 7.33
CA ARG A 224 -11.62 -13.93 6.67
C ARG A 224 -12.89 -13.59 5.85
N PRO A 225 -13.86 -12.79 6.35
CA PRO A 225 -14.99 -12.35 5.52
C PRO A 225 -14.58 -11.64 4.24
N LEU A 226 -13.54 -10.81 4.26
CA LEU A 226 -12.99 -10.19 3.05
C LEU A 226 -12.46 -11.24 2.08
N PHE A 227 -11.76 -12.27 2.58
CA PHE A 227 -11.27 -13.37 1.76
C PHE A 227 -12.42 -14.11 1.06
N GLU A 228 -13.52 -14.39 1.76
CA GLU A 228 -14.69 -15.06 1.17
C GLU A 228 -15.39 -14.20 0.10
N ILE A 229 -15.45 -12.87 0.31
CA ILE A 229 -15.98 -11.95 -0.70
C ILE A 229 -15.08 -11.92 -1.94
N LEU A 230 -13.75 -11.90 -1.75
CA LEU A 230 -12.78 -11.96 -2.85
C LEU A 230 -12.89 -13.27 -3.63
N THR A 231 -13.00 -14.41 -2.94
CA THR A 231 -13.18 -15.72 -3.56
C THR A 231 -14.41 -15.73 -4.48
N ARG A 232 -15.49 -15.09 -4.04
CA ARG A 232 -16.75 -15.08 -4.79
C ARG A 232 -16.80 -14.07 -5.92
N TYR A 233 -16.18 -12.91 -5.75
CA TYR A 233 -16.38 -11.76 -6.64
C TYR A 233 -15.08 -11.16 -7.21
N GLY A 234 -13.90 -11.48 -6.65
CA GLY A 234 -12.64 -10.81 -6.96
C GLY A 234 -12.34 -10.74 -8.45
N MET A 235 -12.39 -11.89 -9.13
CA MET A 235 -12.11 -11.95 -10.56
C MET A 235 -13.12 -11.18 -11.40
N ARG A 236 -14.41 -11.34 -11.10
CA ARG A 236 -15.47 -10.60 -11.79
C ARG A 236 -15.32 -9.09 -11.63
N LEU A 237 -14.82 -8.64 -10.49
CA LEU A 237 -14.54 -7.23 -10.24
C LEU A 237 -13.34 -6.74 -11.06
N VAL A 238 -12.25 -7.49 -11.09
CA VAL A 238 -11.08 -7.16 -11.93
C VAL A 238 -11.49 -7.07 -13.40
N ASP A 239 -12.24 -8.04 -13.92
CA ASP A 239 -12.66 -8.09 -15.32
C ASP A 239 -13.64 -6.98 -15.67
N SER A 240 -14.46 -6.54 -14.72
CA SER A 240 -15.39 -5.43 -14.91
C SER A 240 -14.83 -4.04 -14.61
N GLY A 241 -13.55 -3.92 -14.25
CA GLY A 241 -12.96 -2.66 -13.76
C GLY A 241 -13.57 -2.19 -12.44
N PHE A 242 -13.88 -3.10 -11.54
CA PHE A 242 -14.57 -2.87 -10.27
C PHE A 242 -15.97 -2.26 -10.40
N ARG A 243 -16.60 -2.36 -11.58
CA ARG A 243 -17.93 -1.79 -11.84
C ARG A 243 -19.08 -2.71 -11.41
N LYS A 244 -18.89 -4.04 -11.47
CA LYS A 244 -19.97 -5.02 -11.22
C LYS A 244 -19.46 -6.29 -10.53
N PRO A 245 -20.07 -6.72 -9.43
CA PRO A 245 -21.23 -6.10 -8.73
C PRO A 245 -20.78 -4.89 -7.88
N VAL A 246 -21.48 -3.79 -7.99
CA VAL A 246 -21.14 -2.52 -7.30
C VAL A 246 -21.01 -2.69 -5.79
N ARG A 247 -22.00 -3.33 -5.14
CA ARG A 247 -21.98 -3.54 -3.67
C ARG A 247 -20.77 -4.36 -3.19
N ALA A 248 -20.32 -5.34 -4.00
CA ALA A 248 -19.14 -6.12 -3.65
C ALA A 248 -17.86 -5.28 -3.80
N ALA A 249 -17.76 -4.44 -4.84
CA ALA A 249 -16.63 -3.53 -5.03
C ALA A 249 -16.51 -2.56 -3.85
N GLU A 250 -17.61 -1.94 -3.47
CA GLU A 250 -17.67 -1.00 -2.35
C GLU A 250 -17.31 -1.68 -1.02
N GLU A 251 -17.86 -2.86 -0.75
CA GLU A 251 -17.59 -3.58 0.49
C GLU A 251 -16.12 -4.05 0.57
N ILE A 252 -15.54 -4.51 -0.52
CA ILE A 252 -14.13 -4.91 -0.57
C ILE A 252 -13.22 -3.72 -0.29
N VAL A 253 -13.40 -2.60 -0.97
CA VAL A 253 -12.58 -1.40 -0.78
C VAL A 253 -12.76 -0.85 0.64
N ARG A 254 -14.02 -0.80 1.13
CA ARG A 254 -14.30 -0.35 2.50
C ARG A 254 -13.61 -1.21 3.55
N ARG A 255 -13.72 -2.56 3.45
CA ARG A 255 -13.07 -3.47 4.40
C ARG A 255 -11.55 -3.34 4.36
N ALA A 256 -10.97 -3.28 3.18
CA ALA A 256 -9.54 -3.12 3.02
C ALA A 256 -9.06 -1.78 3.62
N ALA A 257 -9.73 -0.67 3.33
CA ALA A 257 -9.40 0.64 3.89
C ALA A 257 -9.53 0.67 5.41
N VAL A 258 -10.65 0.17 5.96
CA VAL A 258 -10.85 0.07 7.43
C VAL A 258 -9.79 -0.84 8.06
N GLY A 259 -9.51 -1.99 7.45
CA GLY A 259 -8.50 -2.93 7.91
C GLY A 259 -7.11 -2.30 7.99
N MET A 260 -6.71 -1.54 6.97
CA MET A 260 -5.45 -0.81 6.94
C MET A 260 -5.42 0.31 7.99
N LEU A 261 -6.44 1.16 8.04
CA LEU A 261 -6.51 2.26 9.02
C LEU A 261 -6.49 1.76 10.47
N ALA A 262 -7.12 0.63 10.77
CA ALA A 262 -7.09 0.03 12.10
C ALA A 262 -5.69 -0.47 12.51
N GLU A 263 -4.86 -0.90 11.56
CA GLU A 263 -3.45 -1.23 11.83
C GLU A 263 -2.60 0.04 12.00
N LEU A 264 -2.79 1.04 11.15
CA LEU A 264 -2.08 2.32 11.25
C LEU A 264 -2.39 3.03 12.57
N ALA A 265 -3.64 3.02 13.04
CA ALA A 265 -4.06 3.68 14.26
C ALA A 265 -3.33 3.18 15.51
N ARG A 266 -2.83 1.93 15.52
CA ARG A 266 -2.11 1.35 16.65
C ARG A 266 -0.70 1.92 16.81
N ASN A 267 -0.04 2.24 15.70
CA ASN A 267 1.34 2.72 15.68
C ASN A 267 1.61 3.58 14.44
N GLN A 268 0.87 4.68 14.32
CA GLN A 268 0.84 5.54 13.13
C GLN A 268 2.20 6.09 12.72
N PHE A 269 3.10 6.29 13.68
CA PHE A 269 4.44 6.84 13.47
C PHE A 269 5.56 5.79 13.61
N GLU A 270 5.20 4.51 13.74
CA GLU A 270 6.14 3.38 13.84
C GLU A 270 7.22 3.54 14.94
N ILE A 271 6.83 4.08 16.10
CA ILE A 271 7.76 4.40 17.19
C ILE A 271 8.00 3.19 18.10
N ALA A 272 6.96 2.36 18.32
CA ALA A 272 6.99 1.36 19.40
C ALA A 272 7.11 -0.09 18.89
N ASP A 273 6.14 -0.61 18.19
CA ASP A 273 6.07 -2.03 17.81
C ASP A 273 6.20 -2.21 16.28
N PHE A 274 7.17 -3.01 15.85
CA PHE A 274 7.38 -3.33 14.44
C PHE A 274 6.65 -4.61 14.02
N ARG A 275 5.88 -5.25 14.91
CA ARG A 275 5.01 -6.40 14.61
C ARG A 275 3.71 -5.94 13.97
N ARG A 276 3.73 -5.74 12.67
CA ARG A 276 2.57 -5.24 11.92
C ARG A 276 2.06 -6.32 10.98
N LYS A 277 0.80 -6.70 11.13
CA LYS A 277 0.17 -7.69 10.23
C LYS A 277 0.17 -7.23 8.77
N VAL A 278 0.08 -5.92 8.54
CA VAL A 278 0.11 -5.32 7.20
C VAL A 278 1.45 -5.46 6.48
N ASP A 279 2.52 -5.89 7.18
CA ASP A 279 3.81 -6.21 6.57
C ASP A 279 3.86 -7.62 5.93
N PHE A 280 2.77 -8.39 5.99
CA PHE A 280 2.63 -9.61 5.20
C PHE A 280 2.83 -9.31 3.71
N GLY A 281 3.66 -10.08 3.04
CA GLY A 281 4.05 -9.79 1.65
C GLY A 281 5.01 -8.60 1.46
N HIS A 282 5.60 -8.07 2.54
CA HIS A 282 6.51 -6.90 2.49
C HIS A 282 7.90 -7.17 3.07
N THR A 283 8.27 -8.43 3.23
CA THR A 283 9.62 -8.80 3.68
C THR A 283 10.57 -8.92 2.50
N PHE A 284 10.17 -9.62 1.46
CA PHE A 284 10.99 -9.87 0.26
C PHE A 284 10.59 -9.03 -0.94
N SER A 285 9.35 -8.54 -1.00
CA SER A 285 8.84 -7.77 -2.14
C SER A 285 9.66 -6.52 -2.47
N PRO A 286 10.22 -5.74 -1.52
CA PRO A 286 11.06 -4.59 -1.87
C PRO A 286 12.32 -4.99 -2.65
N HIS A 287 12.90 -6.16 -2.33
CA HIS A 287 14.04 -6.68 -3.09
C HIS A 287 13.63 -7.09 -4.50
N ILE A 288 12.48 -7.74 -4.67
CA ILE A 288 11.96 -8.16 -5.97
C ILE A 288 11.73 -6.94 -6.88
N GLU A 289 11.13 -5.88 -6.36
CA GLU A 289 10.90 -4.64 -7.10
C GLU A 289 12.21 -4.00 -7.60
N VAL A 290 13.21 -3.89 -6.73
CA VAL A 290 14.51 -3.31 -7.08
C VAL A 290 15.30 -4.21 -8.03
N ALA A 291 15.34 -5.52 -7.76
CA ALA A 291 16.07 -6.49 -8.58
C ALA A 291 15.51 -6.62 -10.00
N SER A 292 14.19 -6.44 -10.16
CA SER A 292 13.52 -6.42 -11.47
C SER A 292 13.68 -5.10 -12.24
N GLY A 293 14.36 -4.11 -11.68
CA GLY A 293 14.42 -2.74 -12.25
C GLY A 293 13.04 -2.08 -12.34
N HIS A 294 12.15 -2.38 -11.40
CA HIS A 294 10.75 -1.93 -11.36
C HIS A 294 9.89 -2.40 -12.54
N SER A 295 10.29 -3.46 -13.25
CA SER A 295 9.46 -4.12 -14.27
C SER A 295 8.34 -4.96 -13.64
N VAL A 296 8.60 -5.54 -12.47
CA VAL A 296 7.61 -6.14 -11.57
C VAL A 296 6.94 -5.02 -10.78
N LEU A 297 5.62 -4.93 -10.84
CA LEU A 297 4.86 -3.93 -10.09
C LEU A 297 4.83 -4.28 -8.60
N HIS A 298 4.60 -3.28 -7.76
CA HIS A 298 4.55 -3.43 -6.30
C HIS A 298 3.67 -4.61 -5.85
N GLY A 299 2.40 -4.64 -6.23
CA GLY A 299 1.50 -5.72 -5.82
C GLY A 299 1.81 -7.06 -6.48
N GLU A 300 2.47 -7.09 -7.65
CA GLU A 300 2.99 -8.33 -8.21
C GLU A 300 4.11 -8.88 -7.33
N ALA A 301 5.02 -8.04 -6.85
CA ALA A 301 6.07 -8.42 -5.91
C ALA A 301 5.49 -8.85 -4.55
N VAL A 302 4.48 -8.11 -4.05
CA VAL A 302 3.74 -8.46 -2.83
C VAL A 302 3.06 -9.83 -2.97
N ALA A 303 2.47 -10.15 -4.12
CA ALA A 303 1.85 -11.46 -4.36
C ALA A 303 2.87 -12.60 -4.31
N MET A 304 4.07 -12.41 -4.87
CA MET A 304 5.16 -13.39 -4.79
C MET A 304 5.63 -13.60 -3.34
N ASP A 305 5.75 -12.53 -2.58
CA ASP A 305 6.13 -12.60 -1.16
C ASP A 305 5.02 -13.26 -0.32
N ILE A 306 3.74 -12.96 -0.58
CA ILE A 306 2.58 -13.66 0.01
C ILE A 306 2.66 -15.16 -0.26
N ALA A 307 2.89 -15.56 -1.51
CA ALA A 307 2.99 -16.96 -1.90
C ALA A 307 4.16 -17.66 -1.19
N LEU A 308 5.33 -17.00 -1.15
CA LEU A 308 6.51 -17.54 -0.47
C LEU A 308 6.29 -17.66 1.04
N SER A 309 5.75 -16.63 1.69
CA SER A 309 5.47 -16.62 3.13
C SER A 309 4.41 -17.65 3.51
N ALA A 310 3.38 -17.86 2.67
CA ALA A 310 2.38 -18.92 2.87
C ALA A 310 2.99 -20.33 2.70
N GLN A 311 3.87 -20.52 1.70
CA GLN A 311 4.57 -21.77 1.49
C GLN A 311 5.56 -22.07 2.63
N ILE A 312 6.24 -21.07 3.17
CA ILE A 312 7.10 -21.20 4.36
C ILE A 312 6.25 -21.66 5.55
N ALA A 313 5.13 -20.99 5.83
CA ALA A 313 4.22 -21.38 6.90
C ALA A 313 3.76 -22.82 6.78
N HIS A 314 3.39 -23.24 5.58
CA HIS A 314 2.99 -24.64 5.32
C HIS A 314 4.15 -25.62 5.55
N THR A 315 5.34 -25.32 5.05
CA THR A 315 6.53 -26.18 5.23
C THR A 315 6.90 -26.36 6.70
N LEU A 316 6.63 -25.34 7.53
CA LEU A 316 6.82 -25.37 8.98
C LEU A 316 5.63 -26.00 9.74
N GLY A 317 4.58 -26.45 9.05
CA GLY A 317 3.39 -27.03 9.67
C GLY A 317 2.44 -26.04 10.34
N LEU A 318 2.62 -24.72 10.10
CA LEU A 318 1.79 -23.65 10.65
C LEU A 318 0.50 -23.41 9.85
N LEU A 319 0.52 -23.73 8.54
CA LEU A 319 -0.61 -23.56 7.63
C LEU A 319 -1.02 -24.90 7.01
N VAL A 320 -2.30 -25.21 7.03
CA VAL A 320 -2.84 -26.44 6.43
C VAL A 320 -2.92 -26.36 4.90
N ASP A 321 -2.82 -27.53 4.23
CA ASP A 321 -2.87 -27.64 2.75
C ASP A 321 -4.05 -26.89 2.14
N ALA A 322 -5.24 -27.05 2.71
CA ALA A 322 -6.45 -26.46 2.17
C ALA A 322 -6.42 -24.92 2.13
N ASP A 323 -5.86 -24.29 3.16
CA ASP A 323 -5.76 -22.82 3.20
C ASP A 323 -4.62 -22.30 2.32
N LEU A 324 -3.47 -23.01 2.25
CA LEU A 324 -2.41 -22.71 1.30
C LEU A 324 -2.94 -22.74 -0.13
N GLU A 325 -3.64 -23.81 -0.52
CA GLU A 325 -4.19 -23.98 -1.86
C GLU A 325 -5.17 -22.86 -2.21
N ARG A 326 -6.02 -22.46 -1.28
CA ARG A 326 -6.97 -21.34 -1.48
C ARG A 326 -6.25 -20.00 -1.68
N ILE A 327 -5.18 -19.74 -0.92
CA ILE A 327 -4.38 -18.51 -1.05
C ILE A 327 -3.70 -18.47 -2.42
N LEU A 328 -2.99 -19.54 -2.79
CA LEU A 328 -2.27 -19.60 -4.07
C LEU A 328 -3.22 -19.50 -5.27
N THR A 329 -4.33 -20.24 -5.24
CA THR A 329 -5.36 -20.20 -6.29
C THR A 329 -5.95 -18.80 -6.44
N MET A 330 -6.16 -18.06 -5.34
CA MET A 330 -6.67 -16.68 -5.40
C MET A 330 -5.67 -15.76 -6.09
N LEU A 331 -4.38 -15.88 -5.81
CA LEU A 331 -3.32 -15.09 -6.47
C LEU A 331 -3.26 -15.40 -7.97
N GLU A 332 -3.24 -16.68 -8.34
CA GLU A 332 -3.21 -17.14 -9.74
C GLU A 332 -4.45 -16.68 -10.52
N ALA A 333 -5.62 -16.83 -9.93
CA ALA A 333 -6.88 -16.36 -10.53
C ALA A 333 -6.84 -14.84 -10.77
N ALA A 334 -6.24 -14.05 -9.89
CA ALA A 334 -6.04 -12.62 -10.09
C ALA A 334 -5.05 -12.29 -11.23
N GLY A 335 -4.36 -13.28 -11.77
CA GLY A 335 -3.32 -13.12 -12.78
C GLY A 335 -2.00 -12.62 -12.18
N LEU A 336 -1.79 -12.88 -10.87
CA LEU A 336 -0.57 -12.57 -10.16
C LEU A 336 0.36 -13.79 -10.18
N ALA A 337 1.59 -13.60 -10.62
CA ALA A 337 2.60 -14.66 -10.62
C ALA A 337 3.03 -14.98 -9.17
N LEU A 338 3.25 -16.26 -8.89
CA LEU A 338 3.73 -16.74 -7.58
C LEU A 338 5.25 -16.65 -7.44
N THR A 339 5.96 -16.58 -8.57
CA THR A 339 7.43 -16.53 -8.64
C THR A 339 7.88 -15.61 -9.78
N TRP A 340 9.14 -15.22 -9.73
CA TRP A 340 9.80 -14.46 -10.78
C TRP A 340 11.12 -15.16 -11.16
N PRO A 341 11.45 -15.36 -12.45
CA PRO A 341 12.65 -16.11 -12.88
C PRO A 341 13.97 -15.53 -12.38
N GLY A 342 14.03 -14.22 -12.09
CA GLY A 342 15.19 -13.54 -11.53
C GLY A 342 15.37 -13.68 -10.03
N LEU A 343 14.43 -14.35 -9.32
CA LEU A 343 14.47 -14.51 -7.88
C LEU A 343 15.26 -15.76 -7.50
N SER A 344 16.22 -15.62 -6.58
CA SER A 344 16.96 -16.76 -6.01
C SER A 344 16.88 -16.79 -4.49
N ALA A 345 16.88 -17.99 -3.91
CA ALA A 345 16.86 -18.17 -2.45
C ALA A 345 18.09 -17.54 -1.78
N ASP A 346 19.27 -17.63 -2.43
CA ASP A 346 20.50 -17.06 -1.89
C ASP A 346 20.45 -15.53 -1.91
N ALA A 347 19.87 -14.92 -2.95
CA ALA A 347 19.68 -13.47 -3.00
C ALA A 347 18.69 -12.99 -1.91
N LEU A 348 17.60 -13.73 -1.68
CA LEU A 348 16.67 -13.41 -0.59
C LEU A 348 17.33 -13.58 0.78
N ALA A 349 18.05 -14.68 1.02
CA ALA A 349 18.78 -14.89 2.27
C ALA A 349 19.79 -13.76 2.54
N ALA A 350 20.47 -13.27 1.52
CA ALA A 350 21.41 -12.16 1.64
C ALA A 350 20.76 -10.83 2.03
N THR A 351 19.43 -10.66 1.88
CA THR A 351 18.71 -9.45 2.33
C THR A 351 18.34 -9.47 3.80
N LEU A 352 18.24 -10.64 4.43
CA LEU A 352 17.75 -10.80 5.80
C LEU A 352 18.49 -9.93 6.82
N PRO A 353 19.84 -9.87 6.83
CA PRO A 353 20.55 -9.02 7.79
C PRO A 353 20.16 -7.55 7.71
N SER A 354 20.00 -7.00 6.52
CA SER A 354 19.61 -5.60 6.34
C SER A 354 18.15 -5.34 6.73
N ILE A 355 17.26 -6.34 6.57
CA ILE A 355 15.86 -6.25 7.00
C ILE A 355 15.79 -6.25 8.53
N VAL A 356 16.55 -7.13 9.20
CA VAL A 356 16.66 -7.20 10.65
C VAL A 356 17.19 -5.88 11.21
N GLU A 357 18.24 -5.32 10.62
CA GLU A 357 18.77 -4.00 11.01
C GLU A 357 17.71 -2.90 10.89
N HIS A 358 16.98 -2.87 9.77
CA HIS A 358 15.92 -1.89 9.53
C HIS A 358 14.75 -2.02 10.51
N ARG A 359 14.48 -3.23 11.00
CA ARG A 359 13.39 -3.54 11.94
C ARG A 359 13.84 -3.61 13.41
N ASN A 360 14.93 -2.92 13.76
CA ASN A 360 15.46 -2.82 15.11
C ASN A 360 15.89 -4.15 15.77
N GLY A 361 16.42 -5.07 14.98
CA GLY A 361 17.08 -6.27 15.50
C GLY A 361 16.28 -7.57 15.38
N ASP A 362 15.07 -7.55 14.78
CA ASP A 362 14.31 -8.77 14.49
C ASP A 362 13.69 -8.76 13.10
N LEU A 363 13.46 -9.95 12.53
CA LEU A 363 12.90 -10.10 11.19
C LEU A 363 11.41 -9.77 11.12
N HIS A 364 10.64 -10.21 12.11
CA HIS A 364 9.18 -10.08 12.16
C HIS A 364 8.50 -10.51 10.85
N LEU A 365 8.93 -11.63 10.24
CA LEU A 365 8.29 -12.17 9.04
C LEU A 365 6.86 -12.58 9.38
N VAL A 366 5.89 -11.95 8.74
CA VAL A 366 4.48 -12.33 8.89
C VAL A 366 4.18 -13.56 8.06
N VAL A 367 3.63 -14.60 8.70
CA VAL A 367 3.20 -15.84 8.02
C VAL A 367 1.76 -16.18 8.41
N PRO A 368 0.92 -16.66 7.48
CA PRO A 368 -0.45 -17.07 7.80
C PRO A 368 -0.47 -18.39 8.59
N THR A 369 -1.33 -18.46 9.59
CA THR A 369 -1.66 -19.72 10.33
C THR A 369 -3.04 -20.24 10.00
N GLY A 370 -3.73 -19.54 9.14
CA GLY A 370 -5.06 -19.82 8.60
C GLY A 370 -5.60 -18.56 7.97
N ILE A 371 -6.67 -18.64 7.18
CA ILE A 371 -7.29 -17.47 6.58
C ILE A 371 -7.90 -16.59 7.66
N GLY A 372 -7.40 -15.35 7.76
CA GLY A 372 -7.77 -14.35 8.78
C GLY A 372 -6.86 -14.33 10.02
N THR A 373 -5.83 -15.18 10.07
CA THR A 373 -4.90 -15.30 11.20
C THR A 373 -3.46 -15.39 10.76
N CYS A 374 -2.53 -14.89 11.57
CA CYS A 374 -1.10 -14.92 11.27
C CYS A 374 -0.24 -14.92 12.55
N GLU A 375 1.01 -15.32 12.38
CA GLU A 375 2.09 -15.25 13.36
C GLU A 375 3.30 -14.53 12.80
N PHE A 376 4.30 -14.31 13.65
CA PHE A 376 5.55 -13.61 13.29
C PHE A 376 6.72 -14.57 13.55
N LEU A 377 7.55 -14.77 12.50
CA LEU A 377 8.78 -15.55 12.59
C LEU A 377 10.00 -14.63 12.75
N GLY A 378 10.96 -15.08 13.52
CA GLY A 378 12.27 -14.44 13.70
C GLY A 378 13.26 -14.83 12.59
N ALA A 379 14.46 -14.25 12.64
CA ALA A 379 15.50 -14.56 11.67
C ALA A 379 16.02 -16.01 11.79
N ASP A 380 16.04 -16.55 13.01
CA ASP A 380 16.50 -17.92 13.28
C ASP A 380 15.57 -18.98 12.71
N ASP A 381 14.30 -18.64 12.46
CA ASP A 381 13.31 -19.54 11.86
C ASP A 381 13.50 -19.70 10.34
N ILE A 382 14.28 -18.83 9.70
CA ILE A 382 14.39 -18.72 8.24
C ILE A 382 15.78 -19.12 7.75
N SER A 383 15.95 -20.36 7.35
CA SER A 383 17.18 -20.82 6.71
C SER A 383 17.15 -20.65 5.18
N THR A 384 18.33 -20.54 4.57
CA THR A 384 18.45 -20.56 3.10
C THR A 384 17.90 -21.84 2.49
N ALA A 385 17.99 -22.96 3.20
CA ALA A 385 17.44 -24.25 2.75
C ALA A 385 15.91 -24.20 2.72
N LEU A 386 15.27 -23.61 3.73
CA LEU A 386 13.81 -23.41 3.79
C LEU A 386 13.33 -22.49 2.64
N LEU A 387 14.02 -21.37 2.40
CA LEU A 387 13.72 -20.49 1.25
C LEU A 387 13.82 -21.25 -0.07
N ARG A 388 14.91 -21.99 -0.28
CA ARG A 388 15.15 -22.76 -1.51
C ARG A 388 14.09 -23.84 -1.74
N SER A 389 13.71 -24.60 -0.73
CA SER A 389 12.68 -25.63 -0.84
C SER A 389 11.30 -25.05 -1.12
N SER A 390 10.94 -23.97 -0.43
CA SER A 390 9.66 -23.27 -0.62
C SER A 390 9.55 -22.68 -2.03
N MET A 391 10.60 -21.99 -2.51
CA MET A 391 10.65 -21.45 -3.87
C MET A 391 10.58 -22.53 -4.93
N ALA A 392 11.30 -23.65 -4.76
CA ALA A 392 11.26 -24.78 -5.69
C ALA A 392 9.84 -25.38 -5.80
N THR A 393 9.10 -25.44 -4.70
CA THR A 393 7.71 -25.93 -4.69
C THR A 393 6.80 -24.98 -5.47
N LEU A 394 6.89 -23.67 -5.25
CA LEU A 394 6.12 -22.67 -6.01
C LEU A 394 6.48 -22.67 -7.50
N THR A 395 7.77 -22.85 -7.84
CA THR A 395 8.21 -22.92 -9.24
C THR A 395 7.63 -24.16 -9.95
N ARG A 396 7.65 -25.33 -9.30
CA ARG A 396 7.00 -26.53 -9.86
C ARG A 396 5.52 -26.33 -10.12
N ARG A 397 4.80 -25.68 -9.20
CA ARG A 397 3.39 -25.34 -9.39
C ARG A 397 3.16 -24.48 -10.64
N THR A 398 3.99 -23.48 -10.87
CA THR A 398 3.82 -22.56 -12.01
C THR A 398 4.23 -23.15 -13.35
N CYS A 399 5.17 -24.11 -13.36
CA CYS A 399 5.63 -24.76 -14.60
C CYS A 399 4.72 -25.91 -15.07
N GLY A 400 3.71 -26.27 -14.28
CA GLY A 400 2.90 -27.46 -14.51
C GLY A 400 3.71 -28.74 -14.26
N ASP A 401 3.21 -29.68 -13.48
CA ASP A 401 3.80 -30.99 -13.35
C ASP A 401 3.75 -31.71 -14.73
N GLU A 402 4.81 -31.62 -15.51
CA GLU A 402 5.14 -32.71 -16.40
C GLU A 402 5.56 -33.88 -15.51
N ALA A 403 4.58 -34.65 -15.04
CA ALA A 403 4.84 -35.94 -14.42
C ALA A 403 5.73 -36.76 -15.38
N PRO A 404 6.86 -37.33 -14.92
CA PRO A 404 7.67 -38.18 -15.77
C PRO A 404 6.80 -39.34 -16.23
N SER A 405 6.50 -39.35 -17.54
CA SER A 405 5.77 -40.47 -18.17
C SER A 405 6.55 -41.75 -17.89
N VAL A 406 5.99 -42.58 -17.02
CA VAL A 406 6.48 -43.96 -16.82
C VAL A 406 6.40 -44.64 -18.18
N ARG A 407 7.53 -44.75 -18.88
CA ARG A 407 7.69 -45.62 -20.05
C ARG A 407 7.35 -47.04 -19.57
N ARG A 408 6.17 -47.52 -19.89
CA ARG A 408 5.86 -48.94 -19.88
C ARG A 408 6.79 -49.60 -20.90
N GLN A 409 7.82 -50.25 -20.42
CA GLN A 409 8.55 -51.21 -21.22
C GLN A 409 7.59 -52.33 -21.60
N THR A 410 7.16 -52.37 -22.83
CA THR A 410 6.52 -53.53 -23.44
C THR A 410 7.58 -54.58 -23.58
N VAL A 411 7.52 -55.57 -22.71
CA VAL A 411 8.27 -56.82 -22.87
C VAL A 411 7.65 -57.53 -24.06
N SER A 412 8.37 -57.58 -25.20
CA SER A 412 8.04 -58.46 -26.31
C SER A 412 8.47 -59.86 -25.97
N THR A 413 7.54 -60.71 -25.64
CA THR A 413 7.76 -62.18 -25.65
C THR A 413 7.72 -62.64 -27.11
N SER A 414 8.88 -62.89 -27.69
CA SER A 414 9.03 -63.70 -28.86
C SER A 414 8.99 -65.17 -28.41
N GLY A 415 7.88 -65.82 -28.65
CA GLY A 415 7.73 -67.26 -28.57
C GLY A 415 7.76 -67.85 -29.99
N GLY A 416 8.78 -68.67 -30.28
CA GLY A 416 8.88 -69.35 -31.54
C GLY A 416 7.97 -70.58 -31.64
N GLN A 417 7.50 -70.78 -32.80
CA GLN A 417 7.57 -72.05 -33.62
C GLN A 417 7.04 -71.72 -34.99
#